data_648134530a31259093d9ea10785c2e2a
#
_entry.id   648134530a31259093d9ea10785c2e2a
#
_cell.length_a   1.000
_cell.length_b   1.000
_cell.length_c   1.000
_cell.angle_alpha   90.00
_cell.angle_beta   90.00
_cell.angle_gamma   90.00
#
_symmetry.space_group_name_H-M   'P 1'
#
loop_
_entity.id
_entity.type
_entity.pdbx_description
1 polymer ?
#
loop_
_entity_poly.entity_id
_entity_poly.type
_entity_poly.pdbx_seq_one_letter_code
_entity_poly.pdbx_strand_id
1 'polypeptide(L)'
;MYLKNYNLKSKTAIVTGAGKGLGRACAIALAEAGANLIIISRTKKDLDEVSKKIKKLRSKCKSYVCDITNYNEIKEIINKQSKIDILINNAGNNRPAHFTKVKTKDMEYMVKINTIATFNLAHLCALKMIKSKNRKKIGGSIVNMSSQMGHVGGPIRSVYNMNKF
;
A
#
# COMPACT_ATOMS: atom_id res chain seq x y z
N MET A 1 -9.80 18.26 14.06
CA MET A 1 -9.40 16.87 13.75
C MET A 1 -10.58 16.17 13.12
N TYR A 2 -10.56 15.95 11.81
CA TYR A 2 -11.67 15.33 11.04
C TYR A 2 -11.98 13.89 11.44
N LEU A 3 -11.05 13.22 12.15
CA LEU A 3 -11.12 11.79 12.44
C LEU A 3 -11.62 11.45 13.85
N LYS A 4 -12.21 12.40 14.59
CA LYS A 4 -12.71 12.15 15.96
C LYS A 4 -13.73 11.01 16.04
N ASN A 5 -14.48 10.77 14.96
CA ASN A 5 -15.53 9.75 14.89
C ASN A 5 -15.01 8.39 14.38
N TYR A 6 -13.75 8.29 13.94
CA TYR A 6 -13.17 7.05 13.45
C TYR A 6 -12.21 6.48 14.50
N ASN A 7 -12.55 5.34 15.04
CA ASN A 7 -11.73 4.66 16.05
C ASN A 7 -11.14 3.37 15.46
N LEU A 8 -9.82 3.42 15.18
CA LEU A 8 -9.05 2.28 14.69
C LEU A 8 -8.12 1.70 15.76
N LYS A 9 -8.37 1.99 17.05
CA LYS A 9 -7.61 1.38 18.16
C LYS A 9 -7.58 -0.14 18.03
N SER A 10 -6.44 -0.74 18.30
CA SER A 10 -6.18 -2.18 18.16
C SER A 10 -6.24 -2.72 16.73
N LYS A 11 -6.47 -1.90 15.69
CA LYS A 11 -6.33 -2.30 14.29
C LYS A 11 -4.89 -2.21 13.83
N THR A 12 -4.50 -3.08 12.92
CA THR A 12 -3.18 -3.07 12.28
C THR A 12 -3.37 -2.81 10.79
N ALA A 13 -2.76 -1.73 10.30
CA ALA A 13 -2.83 -1.30 8.91
C ALA A 13 -1.47 -1.45 8.23
N ILE A 14 -1.48 -1.97 7.01
CA ILE A 14 -0.34 -1.98 6.09
C ILE A 14 -0.54 -0.87 5.07
N VAL A 15 0.50 -0.07 4.82
CA VAL A 15 0.51 0.93 3.76
C VAL A 15 1.75 0.77 2.91
N THR A 16 1.57 0.54 1.60
CA THR A 16 2.67 0.46 0.64
C THR A 16 2.94 1.80 -0.03
N GLY A 17 4.18 2.06 -0.42
CA GLY A 17 4.58 3.38 -0.92
C GLY A 17 4.42 4.48 0.13
N ALA A 18 4.54 4.13 1.41
CA ALA A 18 4.22 5.00 2.54
C ALA A 18 5.25 6.12 2.79
N GLY A 19 6.38 6.14 2.07
CA GLY A 19 7.46 7.11 2.34
C GLY A 19 7.10 8.55 1.97
N LYS A 20 6.23 8.76 0.97
CA LYS A 20 5.86 10.10 0.46
C LYS A 20 4.46 10.13 -0.16
N GLY A 21 4.01 11.34 -0.53
CA GLY A 21 2.75 11.55 -1.24
C GLY A 21 1.54 10.99 -0.51
N LEU A 22 0.61 10.39 -1.26
CA LEU A 22 -0.65 9.85 -0.74
C LEU A 22 -0.43 8.72 0.26
N GLY A 23 0.53 7.80 0.02
CA GLY A 23 0.81 6.72 0.95
C GLY A 23 1.25 7.22 2.33
N ARG A 24 2.09 8.28 2.38
CA ARG A 24 2.47 8.94 3.65
C ARG A 24 1.25 9.58 4.33
N ALA A 25 0.40 10.26 3.57
CA ALA A 25 -0.81 10.88 4.11
C ALA A 25 -1.76 9.83 4.69
N CYS A 26 -2.00 8.73 3.96
CA CYS A 26 -2.82 7.60 4.44
C CYS A 26 -2.24 6.99 5.73
N ALA A 27 -0.92 6.77 5.78
CA ALA A 27 -0.27 6.19 6.97
C ALA A 27 -0.44 7.08 8.20
N ILE A 28 -0.29 8.40 8.05
CA ILE A 28 -0.46 9.36 9.15
C ILE A 28 -1.94 9.41 9.57
N ALA A 29 -2.88 9.50 8.64
CA ALA A 29 -4.31 9.54 8.93
C ALA A 29 -4.79 8.29 9.69
N LEU A 30 -4.34 7.10 9.28
CA LEU A 30 -4.65 5.85 9.98
C LEU A 30 -4.05 5.84 11.40
N ALA A 31 -2.85 6.40 11.60
CA ALA A 31 -2.25 6.54 12.92
C ALA A 31 -3.00 7.54 13.80
N GLU A 32 -3.47 8.66 13.25
CA GLU A 32 -4.32 9.64 13.94
C GLU A 32 -5.64 9.01 14.41
N ALA A 33 -6.20 8.08 13.62
CA ALA A 33 -7.37 7.29 14.00
C ALA A 33 -7.05 6.18 15.03
N GLY A 34 -5.78 5.99 15.41
CA GLY A 34 -5.34 5.05 16.45
C GLY A 34 -4.88 3.68 15.94
N ALA A 35 -4.73 3.47 14.63
CA ALA A 35 -4.22 2.21 14.11
C ALA A 35 -2.71 2.04 14.36
N ASN A 36 -2.28 0.79 14.55
CA ASN A 36 -0.86 0.43 14.46
C ASN A 36 -0.46 0.29 13.00
N LEU A 37 0.71 0.78 12.64
CA LEU A 37 1.15 0.86 11.24
C LEU A 37 2.29 -0.11 10.92
N ILE A 38 2.18 -0.68 9.71
CA ILE A 38 3.26 -1.35 8.99
C ILE A 38 3.43 -0.57 7.71
N ILE A 39 4.56 0.12 7.57
CA ILE A 39 4.84 0.97 6.41
C ILE A 39 5.94 0.34 5.56
N ILE A 40 5.70 0.28 4.25
CA ILE A 40 6.59 -0.36 3.28
C ILE A 40 6.94 0.63 2.17
N SER A 41 8.23 0.82 1.90
CA SER A 41 8.73 1.64 0.79
C SER A 41 10.19 1.26 0.51
N ARG A 42 10.73 1.70 -0.63
CA ARG A 42 12.12 1.42 -1.02
C ARG A 42 13.15 2.36 -0.36
N THR A 43 12.73 3.51 0.15
CA THR A 43 13.63 4.53 0.68
C THR A 43 13.59 4.54 2.20
N LYS A 44 14.69 4.13 2.83
CA LYS A 44 14.82 4.07 4.29
C LYS A 44 14.60 5.44 4.94
N LYS A 45 15.26 6.49 4.44
CA LYS A 45 15.14 7.86 4.97
C LYS A 45 13.69 8.33 5.06
N ASP A 46 12.90 8.14 3.97
CA ASP A 46 11.50 8.53 3.92
C ASP A 46 10.65 7.75 4.95
N LEU A 47 10.91 6.45 5.10
CA LEU A 47 10.24 5.60 6.08
C LEU A 47 10.57 6.02 7.53
N ASP A 48 11.83 6.36 7.80
CA ASP A 48 12.26 6.80 9.14
C ASP A 48 11.54 8.11 9.55
N GLU A 49 11.40 9.05 8.61
CA GLU A 49 10.66 10.30 8.85
C GLU A 49 9.16 10.04 9.14
N VAL A 50 8.52 9.18 8.34
CA VAL A 50 7.10 8.82 8.53
C VAL A 50 6.92 8.07 9.85
N SER A 51 7.78 7.11 10.14
CA SER A 51 7.76 6.35 11.40
C SER A 51 7.88 7.25 12.64
N LYS A 52 8.77 8.25 12.60
CA LYS A 52 8.89 9.26 13.69
C LYS A 52 7.57 10.02 13.90
N LYS A 53 6.89 10.42 12.81
CA LYS A 53 5.59 11.11 12.90
C LYS A 53 4.51 10.22 13.49
N ILE A 54 4.40 8.98 13.03
CA ILE A 54 3.43 8.00 13.53
C ILE A 54 3.63 7.74 15.03
N LYS A 55 4.89 7.57 15.48
CA LYS A 55 5.20 7.35 16.89
C LYS A 55 4.83 8.53 17.77
N LYS A 56 4.98 9.77 17.28
CA LYS A 56 4.51 10.99 17.99
C LYS A 56 2.99 10.99 18.22
N LEU A 57 2.22 10.30 17.37
CA LEU A 57 0.78 10.11 17.51
C LEU A 57 0.42 8.94 18.46
N ARG A 58 1.39 8.39 19.19
CA ARG A 58 1.25 7.25 20.12
C ARG A 58 0.82 5.95 19.45
N SER A 59 0.94 5.84 18.13
CA SER A 59 0.70 4.61 17.36
C SER A 59 1.99 3.80 17.20
N LYS A 60 1.89 2.47 17.30
CA LYS A 60 3.04 1.60 16.98
C LYS A 60 3.31 1.62 15.49
N CYS A 61 4.59 1.65 15.10
CA CYS A 61 4.99 1.65 13.70
C CYS A 61 6.16 0.69 13.48
N LYS A 62 5.98 -0.23 12.54
CA LYS A 62 7.04 -1.06 11.96
C LYS A 62 7.29 -0.59 10.53
N SER A 63 8.54 -0.37 10.16
CA SER A 63 8.95 0.04 8.81
C SER A 63 9.77 -1.05 8.15
N TYR A 64 9.49 -1.32 6.86
CA TYR A 64 10.21 -2.28 6.05
C TYR A 64 10.68 -1.62 4.75
N VAL A 65 11.98 -1.62 4.53
CA VAL A 65 12.58 -1.18 3.26
C VAL A 65 12.49 -2.35 2.30
N CYS A 66 11.56 -2.29 1.36
CA CYS A 66 11.28 -3.40 0.44
C CYS A 66 10.72 -2.87 -0.88
N ASP A 67 11.09 -3.48 -2.00
CA ASP A 67 10.37 -3.34 -3.26
C ASP A 67 9.21 -4.34 -3.27
N ILE A 68 7.98 -3.84 -3.42
CA ILE A 68 6.78 -4.69 -3.39
C ILE A 68 6.73 -5.72 -4.52
N THR A 69 7.56 -5.56 -5.55
CA THR A 69 7.69 -6.54 -6.64
C THR A 69 8.52 -7.78 -6.24
N ASN A 70 9.19 -7.74 -5.09
CA ASN A 70 9.86 -8.91 -4.51
C ASN A 70 8.85 -9.73 -3.68
N TYR A 71 8.22 -10.71 -4.35
CA TYR A 71 7.17 -11.53 -3.74
C TYR A 71 7.61 -12.25 -2.46
N ASN A 72 8.82 -12.83 -2.46
CA ASN A 72 9.31 -13.60 -1.31
C ASN A 72 9.50 -12.72 -0.08
N GLU A 73 10.11 -11.56 -0.24
CA GLU A 73 10.32 -10.60 0.84
C GLU A 73 8.99 -10.08 1.40
N ILE A 74 8.04 -9.74 0.52
CA ILE A 74 6.67 -9.34 0.92
C ILE A 74 5.97 -10.46 1.67
N LYS A 75 6.05 -11.69 1.19
CA LYS A 75 5.45 -12.86 1.87
C LYS A 75 6.03 -13.05 3.28
N GLU A 76 7.34 -12.90 3.45
CA GLU A 76 7.95 -12.94 4.78
C GLU A 76 7.49 -11.81 5.68
N ILE A 77 7.44 -10.57 5.17
CA ILE A 77 6.95 -9.41 5.92
C ILE A 77 5.52 -9.67 6.42
N ILE A 78 4.63 -10.14 5.55
CA ILE A 78 3.23 -10.45 5.90
C ILE A 78 3.15 -11.59 6.92
N ASN A 79 3.94 -12.65 6.74
CA ASN A 79 3.94 -13.79 7.65
C ASN A 79 4.40 -13.43 9.07
N LYS A 80 5.36 -12.52 9.22
CA LYS A 80 5.84 -12.00 10.51
C LYS A 80 4.77 -11.20 11.30
N GLN A 81 3.65 -10.83 10.68
CA GLN A 81 2.60 -10.09 11.37
C GLN A 81 1.61 -11.04 12.04
N SER A 82 1.32 -10.81 13.30
CA SER A 82 0.31 -11.57 14.05
C SER A 82 -1.11 -11.28 13.55
N LYS A 83 -1.36 -10.03 13.12
CA LYS A 83 -2.67 -9.55 12.69
C LYS A 83 -2.55 -8.48 11.62
N ILE A 84 -3.47 -8.50 10.67
CA ILE A 84 -3.67 -7.45 9.66
C ILE A 84 -5.16 -7.19 9.55
N ASP A 85 -5.57 -5.93 9.67
CA ASP A 85 -6.98 -5.51 9.55
C ASP A 85 -7.23 -4.66 8.31
N ILE A 86 -6.22 -3.87 7.89
CA ILE A 86 -6.34 -2.90 6.80
C ILE A 86 -5.11 -3.03 5.90
N LEU A 87 -5.33 -3.01 4.59
CA LEU A 87 -4.29 -2.87 3.57
C LEU A 87 -4.61 -1.65 2.71
N ILE A 88 -3.64 -0.75 2.58
CA ILE A 88 -3.63 0.32 1.57
C ILE A 88 -2.56 -0.02 0.54
N ASN A 89 -3.00 -0.54 -0.60
CA ASN A 89 -2.18 -0.76 -1.79
C ASN A 89 -2.02 0.56 -2.53
N ASN A 90 -1.00 1.33 -2.18
CA ASN A 90 -0.74 2.64 -2.77
C ASN A 90 0.54 2.67 -3.63
N ALA A 91 1.51 1.80 -3.36
CA ALA A 91 2.72 1.77 -4.17
C ALA A 91 2.40 1.52 -5.64
N GLY A 92 2.98 2.33 -6.50
CA GLY A 92 2.78 2.25 -7.95
C GLY A 92 3.80 3.12 -8.69
N ASN A 93 3.83 2.97 -10.00
CA ASN A 93 4.71 3.72 -10.87
C ASN A 93 4.04 4.07 -12.20
N ASN A 94 4.42 5.21 -12.75
CA ASN A 94 4.04 5.62 -14.10
C ASN A 94 5.31 6.05 -14.86
N ARG A 95 5.47 5.56 -16.08
CA ARG A 95 6.54 5.92 -17.01
C ARG A 95 5.91 6.42 -18.30
N PRO A 96 5.60 7.72 -18.40
CA PRO A 96 4.96 8.29 -19.57
C PRO A 96 5.84 8.15 -20.82
N ALA A 97 5.27 7.69 -21.92
CA ALA A 97 5.91 7.64 -23.23
C ALA A 97 4.86 7.63 -24.33
N HIS A 98 5.20 8.18 -25.52
CA HIS A 98 4.38 7.95 -26.72
C HIS A 98 4.25 6.45 -26.98
N PHE A 99 3.07 5.99 -27.39
CA PHE A 99 2.78 4.56 -27.55
C PHE A 99 3.84 3.83 -28.37
N THR A 100 4.24 4.40 -29.51
CA THR A 100 5.27 3.83 -30.40
C THR A 100 6.69 3.84 -29.81
N LYS A 101 6.93 4.53 -28.70
CA LYS A 101 8.22 4.64 -28.01
C LYS A 101 8.24 3.95 -26.65
N VAL A 102 7.17 3.23 -26.29
CA VAL A 102 7.14 2.46 -25.05
C VAL A 102 8.17 1.33 -25.14
N LYS A 103 9.08 1.30 -24.18
CA LYS A 103 10.05 0.21 -24.06
C LYS A 103 9.42 -0.97 -23.35
N THR A 104 9.61 -2.19 -23.86
CA THR A 104 9.08 -3.43 -23.27
C THR A 104 9.42 -3.56 -21.77
N LYS A 105 10.66 -3.28 -21.39
CA LYS A 105 11.10 -3.28 -19.99
C LYS A 105 10.32 -2.32 -19.08
N ASP A 106 9.88 -1.18 -19.62
CA ASP A 106 9.11 -0.22 -18.85
C ASP A 106 7.65 -0.66 -18.70
N MET A 107 7.09 -1.26 -19.75
CA MET A 107 5.77 -1.90 -19.71
C MET A 107 5.76 -3.05 -18.69
N GLU A 108 6.69 -3.98 -18.78
CA GLU A 108 6.79 -5.12 -17.86
C GLU A 108 6.93 -4.67 -16.41
N TYR A 109 7.78 -3.66 -16.15
CA TYR A 109 7.95 -3.11 -14.82
C TYR A 109 6.66 -2.48 -14.29
N MET A 110 5.93 -1.71 -15.13
CA MET A 110 4.66 -1.09 -14.72
C MET A 110 3.58 -2.14 -14.44
N VAL A 111 3.48 -3.21 -15.25
CA VAL A 111 2.58 -4.34 -14.99
C VAL A 111 2.97 -5.04 -13.68
N LYS A 112 4.27 -5.30 -13.50
CA LYS A 112 4.77 -5.96 -12.31
C LYS A 112 4.43 -5.21 -11.02
N ILE A 113 4.62 -3.88 -10.99
CA ILE A 113 4.38 -3.10 -9.76
C ILE A 113 2.91 -2.72 -9.57
N ASN A 114 2.20 -2.27 -10.62
CA ASN A 114 0.84 -1.75 -10.47
C ASN A 114 -0.23 -2.85 -10.42
N THR A 115 0.01 -4.01 -11.06
CA THR A 115 -0.97 -5.09 -11.17
C THR A 115 -0.55 -6.31 -10.36
N ILE A 116 0.58 -6.95 -10.69
CA ILE A 116 0.97 -8.23 -10.09
C ILE A 116 1.29 -8.08 -8.61
N ALA A 117 2.12 -7.10 -8.24
CA ALA A 117 2.50 -6.88 -6.85
C ALA A 117 1.31 -6.43 -5.99
N THR A 118 0.43 -5.58 -6.54
CA THR A 118 -0.81 -5.14 -5.89
C THR A 118 -1.74 -6.32 -5.62
N PHE A 119 -1.94 -7.21 -6.62
CA PHE A 119 -2.73 -8.43 -6.45
C PHE A 119 -2.12 -9.36 -5.39
N ASN A 120 -0.83 -9.63 -5.46
CA ASN A 120 -0.13 -10.50 -4.53
C ASN A 120 -0.25 -10.01 -3.08
N LEU A 121 -0.07 -8.71 -2.85
CA LEU A 121 -0.25 -8.10 -1.53
C LEU A 121 -1.69 -8.25 -1.02
N ALA A 122 -2.68 -7.95 -1.88
CA ALA A 122 -4.09 -8.11 -1.53
C ALA A 122 -4.39 -9.57 -1.15
N HIS A 123 -3.92 -10.53 -1.95
CA HIS A 123 -4.10 -11.97 -1.71
C HIS A 123 -3.47 -12.42 -0.39
N LEU A 124 -2.18 -12.09 -0.16
CA LEU A 124 -1.48 -12.46 1.07
C LEU A 124 -2.14 -11.85 2.32
N CYS A 125 -2.56 -10.58 2.25
CA CYS A 125 -3.25 -9.93 3.34
C CYS A 125 -4.65 -10.53 3.57
N ALA A 126 -5.40 -10.84 2.52
CA ALA A 126 -6.71 -11.49 2.62
C ALA A 126 -6.60 -12.85 3.31
N LEU A 127 -5.65 -13.69 2.93
CA LEU A 127 -5.39 -14.98 3.57
C LEU A 127 -5.09 -14.81 5.07
N LYS A 128 -4.34 -13.77 5.45
CA LYS A 128 -4.03 -13.47 6.84
C LYS A 128 -5.26 -12.94 7.58
N MET A 129 -6.07 -12.10 6.93
CA MET A 129 -7.32 -11.58 7.48
C MET A 129 -8.33 -12.70 7.77
N ILE A 130 -8.54 -13.62 6.83
CA ILE A 130 -9.51 -14.72 6.96
C ILE A 130 -9.17 -15.65 8.12
N LYS A 131 -7.90 -15.90 8.40
CA LYS A 131 -7.45 -16.75 9.51
C LYS A 131 -7.68 -16.16 10.90
N SER A 132 -8.07 -14.91 11.04
CA SER A 132 -8.28 -14.26 12.33
C SER A 132 -9.60 -14.71 12.97
N LYS A 133 -9.55 -15.21 14.21
CA LYS A 133 -10.69 -15.84 14.93
C LYS A 133 -11.99 -15.01 14.95
N ASN A 134 -11.90 -13.69 14.98
CA ASN A 134 -13.08 -12.80 15.06
C ASN A 134 -13.46 -12.18 13.70
N ARG A 135 -12.91 -12.66 12.59
CA ARG A 135 -13.06 -12.01 11.29
C ARG A 135 -14.48 -12.05 10.74
N LYS A 136 -15.24 -13.12 10.98
CA LYS A 136 -16.65 -13.23 10.56
C LYS A 136 -17.53 -12.08 11.06
N LYS A 137 -17.22 -11.49 12.23
CA LYS A 137 -17.96 -10.36 12.81
C LYS A 137 -17.40 -8.99 12.42
N ILE A 138 -16.08 -8.88 12.20
CA ILE A 138 -15.40 -7.58 12.11
C ILE A 138 -14.95 -7.26 10.67
N GLY A 139 -14.72 -8.28 9.84
CA GLY A 139 -14.20 -8.13 8.49
C GLY A 139 -12.74 -7.62 8.44
N GLY A 140 -12.25 -7.34 7.25
CA GLY A 140 -10.99 -6.66 6.95
C GLY A 140 -11.21 -5.71 5.77
N SER A 141 -10.35 -4.70 5.63
CA SER A 141 -10.47 -3.71 4.55
C SER A 141 -9.23 -3.74 3.66
N ILE A 142 -9.44 -3.84 2.35
CA ILE A 142 -8.39 -3.71 1.34
C ILE A 142 -8.76 -2.54 0.43
N VAL A 143 -7.89 -1.54 0.37
CA VAL A 143 -8.05 -0.37 -0.49
C VAL A 143 -6.94 -0.40 -1.54
N ASN A 144 -7.31 -0.49 -2.81
CA ASN A 144 -6.39 -0.37 -3.93
C ASN A 144 -6.46 1.06 -4.48
N MET A 145 -5.32 1.75 -4.49
CA MET A 145 -5.25 3.10 -5.05
C MET A 145 -5.28 3.02 -6.57
N SER A 146 -6.41 3.40 -7.15
CA SER A 146 -6.56 3.56 -8.59
C SER A 146 -6.05 4.94 -9.03
N SER A 147 -6.56 5.47 -10.10
CA SER A 147 -6.20 6.76 -10.68
C SER A 147 -7.40 7.28 -11.48
N GLN A 148 -7.44 8.58 -11.78
CA GLN A 148 -8.29 9.11 -12.83
C GLN A 148 -8.07 8.36 -14.16
N MET A 149 -6.84 7.89 -14.40
CA MET A 149 -6.46 7.08 -15.56
C MET A 149 -7.07 5.66 -15.56
N GLY A 150 -7.81 5.28 -14.52
CA GLY A 150 -8.67 4.09 -14.48
C GLY A 150 -10.10 4.34 -14.94
N HIS A 151 -10.43 5.56 -15.34
CA HIS A 151 -11.75 5.95 -15.87
C HIS A 151 -11.66 6.65 -17.22
N VAL A 152 -10.59 7.42 -17.44
CA VAL A 152 -10.36 8.15 -18.69
C VAL A 152 -8.94 7.92 -19.18
N GLY A 153 -8.78 7.72 -20.47
CA GLY A 153 -7.47 7.61 -21.12
C GLY A 153 -6.74 8.94 -21.10
N GLY A 154 -5.45 8.92 -20.72
CA GLY A 154 -4.59 10.09 -20.81
C GLY A 154 -3.50 9.92 -21.87
N PRO A 155 -3.07 11.01 -22.54
CA PRO A 155 -1.99 10.94 -23.51
C PRO A 155 -0.70 10.44 -22.89
N ILE A 156 0.12 9.76 -23.67
CA ILE A 156 1.44 9.20 -23.29
C ILE A 156 1.41 8.25 -22.06
N ARG A 157 0.25 7.70 -21.70
CA ARG A 157 0.07 6.84 -20.52
C ARG A 157 -0.61 5.51 -20.83
N SER A 158 -0.48 4.99 -22.05
CA SER A 158 -1.15 3.76 -22.51
C SER A 158 -1.00 2.60 -21.52
N VAL A 159 0.23 2.27 -21.12
CA VAL A 159 0.49 1.18 -20.17
C VAL A 159 -0.06 1.50 -18.77
N TYR A 160 0.07 2.73 -18.32
CA TYR A 160 -0.47 3.11 -17.01
C TYR A 160 -2.00 3.04 -16.99
N ASN A 161 -2.67 3.50 -18.06
CA ASN A 161 -4.11 3.35 -18.20
C ASN A 161 -4.52 1.87 -18.11
N MET A 162 -3.90 1.01 -18.92
CA MET A 162 -4.13 -0.44 -18.90
C MET A 162 -4.02 -1.06 -17.50
N ASN A 163 -3.13 -0.56 -16.63
CA ASN A 163 -2.93 -1.09 -15.28
C ASN A 163 -3.90 -0.48 -14.24
N LYS A 164 -4.62 0.58 -14.58
CA LYS A 164 -5.49 1.30 -13.64
C LYS A 164 -6.98 1.16 -13.97
N PHE A 165 -7.32 0.75 -15.21
CA PHE A 165 -8.63 0.25 -15.56
C PHE A 165 -8.84 -1.10 -14.91
#